data_c5d3266e113d9d959f58c483199df8e2
#
_entry.id   c5d3266e113d9d959f58c483199df8e2
#
_cell.length_a   1.000
_cell.length_b   1.000
_cell.length_c   1.000
_cell.angle_alpha   90.00
_cell.angle_beta   90.00
_cell.angle_gamma   90.00
#
_symmetry.space_group_name_H-M   'P 1'
#
loop_
_entity.id
_entity.type
_entity.pdbx_description
1 polymer ?
#
loop_
_entity_poly.entity_id
_entity_poly.type
_entity_poly.pdbx_seq_one_letter_code
_entity_poly.pdbx_strand_id
1 'polypeptide(L)'
;MITWRDKMSIDDDGVIDQDHKHLIDIINRFERMASDGLDRNEAAEILHALKFYTETHFGREEQLQRMINYPDLQDHHEEHRELIKTLDDVVAHLMESEDEVLAQVHRETAALLHDWLIGHILHSDLKMRRYVELMQTHADQFGALKDLEVDIV
;
A
#
# COMPACT_ATOMS: atom_id res chain seq x y z
N MET A 1 8.32 -14.22 2.85
CA MET A 1 7.19 -13.62 2.08
C MET A 1 6.16 -13.03 3.03
N ILE A 2 5.46 -12.01 2.58
CA ILE A 2 4.43 -11.34 3.38
C ILE A 2 3.13 -12.15 3.31
N THR A 3 2.49 -12.38 4.44
CA THR A 3 1.18 -13.05 4.51
C THR A 3 0.15 -12.05 5.06
N TRP A 4 -0.97 -11.89 4.36
CA TRP A 4 -2.07 -11.06 4.83
C TRP A 4 -2.63 -11.61 6.14
N ARG A 5 -2.92 -10.72 7.08
CA ARG A 5 -3.57 -11.05 8.35
C ARG A 5 -4.70 -10.08 8.61
N ASP A 6 -5.79 -10.56 9.18
CA ASP A 6 -6.99 -9.74 9.44
C ASP A 6 -6.70 -8.49 10.26
N LYS A 7 -5.70 -8.53 11.14
CA LYS A 7 -5.27 -7.35 11.92
C LYS A 7 -4.72 -6.22 11.06
N MET A 8 -4.40 -6.47 9.79
CA MET A 8 -3.92 -5.47 8.84
C MET A 8 -5.08 -4.74 8.15
N SER A 9 -6.32 -5.19 8.33
CA SER A 9 -7.49 -4.64 7.68
C SER A 9 -7.79 -3.21 8.17
N ILE A 10 -8.15 -2.34 7.24
CA ILE A 10 -8.48 -0.94 7.47
C ILE A 10 -9.94 -0.66 7.15
N ASP A 11 -10.46 -1.19 6.05
CA ASP A 11 -11.79 -0.91 5.53
C ASP A 11 -12.64 -2.18 5.31
N ASP A 12 -12.40 -3.21 6.11
CA ASP A 12 -13.18 -4.46 6.12
C ASP A 12 -13.29 -5.07 4.72
N ASP A 13 -12.14 -5.36 4.12
CA ASP A 13 -11.99 -5.94 2.79
C ASP A 13 -12.46 -5.01 1.66
N GLY A 14 -12.45 -3.71 1.91
CA GLY A 14 -12.75 -2.70 0.91
C GLY A 14 -11.57 -2.38 0.00
N VAL A 15 -11.64 -1.22 -0.67
CA VAL A 15 -10.64 -0.80 -1.68
C VAL A 15 -9.23 -0.71 -1.10
N ILE A 16 -9.08 -0.18 0.11
CA ILE A 16 -7.77 -0.04 0.74
C ILE A 16 -7.16 -1.41 1.05
N ASP A 17 -7.92 -2.31 1.63
CA ASP A 17 -7.45 -3.67 1.91
C ASP A 17 -7.09 -4.41 0.62
N GLN A 18 -7.90 -4.28 -0.43
CA GLN A 18 -7.61 -4.89 -1.73
C GLN A 18 -6.32 -4.34 -2.33
N ASP A 19 -6.09 -3.04 -2.23
CA ASP A 19 -4.83 -2.42 -2.66
C ASP A 19 -3.64 -2.98 -1.89
N HIS A 20 -3.74 -3.10 -0.57
CA HIS A 20 -2.67 -3.66 0.25
C HIS A 20 -2.37 -5.11 -0.10
N LYS A 21 -3.39 -5.92 -0.32
CA LYS A 21 -3.21 -7.31 -0.76
C LYS A 21 -2.51 -7.39 -2.11
N HIS A 22 -2.85 -6.51 -3.03
CA HIS A 22 -2.22 -6.45 -4.35
C HIS A 22 -0.74 -6.03 -4.25
N LEU A 23 -0.43 -5.04 -3.43
CA LEU A 23 0.96 -4.62 -3.16
C LEU A 23 1.78 -5.76 -2.56
N ILE A 24 1.19 -6.48 -1.62
CA ILE A 24 1.80 -7.68 -1.02
C ILE A 24 2.13 -8.71 -2.10
N ASP A 25 1.20 -8.98 -3.01
CA ASP A 25 1.39 -9.94 -4.10
C ASP A 25 2.54 -9.53 -5.02
N ILE A 26 2.65 -8.25 -5.37
CA ILE A 26 3.75 -7.73 -6.21
C ILE A 26 5.09 -7.94 -5.52
N ILE A 27 5.19 -7.59 -4.24
CA ILE A 27 6.43 -7.72 -3.46
C ILE A 27 6.80 -9.20 -3.29
N ASN A 28 5.84 -10.05 -2.99
CA ASN A 28 6.09 -11.49 -2.88
C ASN A 28 6.55 -12.09 -4.21
N ARG A 29 5.99 -11.65 -5.32
CA ARG A 29 6.42 -12.05 -6.65
C ARG A 29 7.88 -11.65 -6.90
N PHE A 30 8.24 -10.41 -6.59
CA PHE A 30 9.62 -9.95 -6.71
C PHE A 30 10.56 -10.81 -5.87
N GLU A 31 10.22 -11.12 -4.64
CA GLU A 31 11.02 -11.95 -3.74
C GLU A 31 11.24 -13.35 -4.31
N ARG A 32 10.18 -14.00 -4.83
CA ARG A 32 10.29 -15.32 -5.45
C ARG A 32 11.20 -15.31 -6.67
N MET A 33 11.00 -14.34 -7.55
CA MET A 33 11.79 -14.22 -8.78
C MET A 33 13.25 -13.86 -8.49
N ALA A 34 13.51 -13.06 -7.46
CA ALA A 34 14.87 -12.76 -7.00
C ALA A 34 15.60 -14.01 -6.56
N SER A 35 14.91 -14.93 -5.88
CA SER A 35 15.48 -16.22 -5.45
C SER A 35 15.77 -17.15 -6.62
N ASP A 36 15.00 -17.05 -7.71
CA ASP A 36 15.11 -17.90 -8.90
C ASP A 36 16.05 -17.37 -9.99
N GLY A 37 16.74 -16.25 -9.73
CA GLY A 37 17.68 -15.69 -10.69
C GLY A 37 17.06 -14.66 -11.63
N LEU A 38 16.32 -13.71 -11.09
CA LEU A 38 15.69 -12.61 -11.82
C LEU A 38 16.75 -11.76 -12.56
N ASP A 39 16.50 -11.44 -13.84
CA ASP A 39 17.37 -10.51 -14.57
C ASP A 39 17.03 -9.04 -14.23
N ARG A 40 17.96 -8.14 -14.59
CA ARG A 40 17.84 -6.71 -14.27
C ARG A 40 16.60 -6.08 -14.90
N ASN A 41 16.31 -6.38 -16.14
CA ASN A 41 15.17 -5.80 -16.85
C ASN A 41 13.83 -6.28 -16.27
N GLU A 42 13.71 -7.56 -15.98
CA GLU A 42 12.52 -8.11 -15.33
C GLU A 42 12.33 -7.49 -13.93
N ALA A 43 13.40 -7.35 -13.17
CA ALA A 43 13.36 -6.70 -11.85
C ALA A 43 12.87 -5.25 -11.97
N ALA A 44 13.41 -4.50 -12.92
CA ALA A 44 13.01 -3.12 -13.15
C ALA A 44 11.53 -3.01 -13.55
N GLU A 45 11.04 -3.91 -14.40
CA GLU A 45 9.63 -3.94 -14.80
C GLU A 45 8.70 -4.15 -13.60
N ILE A 46 9.03 -5.09 -12.71
CA ILE A 46 8.23 -5.35 -11.51
C ILE A 46 8.24 -4.13 -10.59
N LEU A 47 9.39 -3.49 -10.40
CA LEU A 47 9.52 -2.31 -9.55
C LEU A 47 8.80 -1.08 -10.13
N HIS A 48 8.79 -0.91 -11.45
CA HIS A 48 8.01 0.13 -12.11
C HIS A 48 6.51 -0.10 -11.94
N ALA A 49 6.05 -1.35 -12.08
CA ALA A 49 4.66 -1.72 -11.81
C ALA A 49 4.29 -1.47 -10.34
N LEU A 50 5.18 -1.81 -9.42
CA LEU A 50 5.00 -1.53 -7.99
C LEU A 50 4.84 -0.05 -7.74
N LYS A 51 5.73 0.78 -8.30
CA LYS A 51 5.66 2.23 -8.13
C LYS A 51 4.34 2.80 -8.66
N PHE A 52 3.96 2.43 -9.86
CA PHE A 52 2.71 2.89 -10.47
C PHE A 52 1.50 2.53 -9.60
N TYR A 53 1.42 1.29 -9.15
CA TYR A 53 0.33 0.84 -8.31
C TYR A 53 0.33 1.53 -6.95
N THR A 54 1.51 1.73 -6.37
CA THR A 54 1.69 2.43 -5.09
C THR A 54 1.21 3.88 -5.18
N GLU A 55 1.58 4.61 -6.23
CA GLU A 55 1.13 5.99 -6.43
C GLU A 55 -0.39 6.07 -6.56
N THR A 56 -0.99 5.15 -7.30
CA THR A 56 -2.45 5.06 -7.47
C THR A 56 -3.14 4.76 -6.14
N HIS A 57 -2.60 3.82 -5.39
CA HIS A 57 -3.10 3.46 -4.06
C HIS A 57 -3.01 4.64 -3.09
N PHE A 58 -1.87 5.33 -3.05
CA PHE A 58 -1.70 6.50 -2.18
C PHE A 58 -2.72 7.60 -2.50
N GLY A 59 -3.00 7.81 -3.79
CA GLY A 59 -4.05 8.75 -4.22
C GLY A 59 -5.43 8.38 -3.69
N ARG A 60 -5.81 7.10 -3.76
CA ARG A 60 -7.08 6.60 -3.23
C ARG A 60 -7.16 6.75 -1.71
N GLU A 61 -6.07 6.42 -1.03
CA GLU A 61 -6.00 6.50 0.43
C GLU A 61 -6.12 7.95 0.92
N GLU A 62 -5.41 8.87 0.28
CA GLU A 62 -5.48 10.30 0.62
C GLU A 62 -6.85 10.89 0.31
N GLN A 63 -7.51 10.41 -0.75
CA GLN A 63 -8.90 10.81 -1.03
C GLN A 63 -9.84 10.35 0.08
N LEU A 64 -9.70 9.10 0.54
CA LEU A 64 -10.46 8.60 1.67
C LEU A 64 -10.18 9.42 2.93
N GLN A 65 -8.92 9.73 3.20
CA GLN A 65 -8.53 10.56 4.34
C GLN A 65 -9.19 11.94 4.33
N ARG A 66 -9.30 12.55 3.16
CA ARG A 66 -10.03 13.82 3.02
C ARG A 66 -11.52 13.66 3.33
N MET A 67 -12.13 12.57 2.85
CA MET A 67 -13.56 12.30 3.08
C MET A 67 -13.89 12.07 4.55
N ILE A 68 -12.99 11.45 5.31
CA ILE A 68 -13.19 11.15 6.73
C ILE A 68 -12.61 12.20 7.67
N ASN A 69 -12.09 13.31 7.11
CA ASN A 69 -11.41 14.37 7.87
C ASN A 69 -10.29 13.83 8.77
N TYR A 70 -9.44 12.96 8.19
CA TYR A 70 -8.36 12.32 8.91
C TYR A 70 -7.36 13.36 9.42
N PRO A 71 -7.11 13.45 10.74
CA PRO A 71 -6.32 14.55 11.32
C PRO A 71 -4.85 14.53 10.92
N ASP A 72 -4.29 13.36 10.60
CA ASP A 72 -2.88 13.21 10.21
C ASP A 72 -2.69 13.16 8.70
N LEU A 73 -3.66 13.66 7.92
CA LEU A 73 -3.60 13.65 6.45
C LEU A 73 -2.29 14.21 5.90
N GLN A 74 -1.86 15.37 6.41
CA GLN A 74 -0.67 16.04 5.91
C GLN A 74 0.60 15.22 6.18
N ASP A 75 0.75 14.71 7.39
CA ASP A 75 1.89 13.89 7.76
C ASP A 75 1.90 12.58 6.97
N HIS A 76 0.74 11.99 6.74
CA HIS A 76 0.59 10.76 5.97
C HIS A 76 0.95 10.99 4.49
N HIS A 77 0.52 12.12 3.92
CA HIS A 77 0.90 12.53 2.57
C HIS A 77 2.41 12.68 2.42
N GLU A 78 3.07 13.31 3.38
CA GLU A 78 4.53 13.46 3.36
C GLU A 78 5.23 12.11 3.48
N GLU A 79 4.73 11.20 4.30
CA GLU A 79 5.24 9.83 4.39
C GLU A 79 5.10 9.10 3.06
N HIS A 80 3.98 9.24 2.37
CA HIS A 80 3.77 8.67 1.02
C HIS A 80 4.82 9.17 0.03
N ARG A 81 5.14 10.46 0.07
CA ARG A 81 6.17 11.04 -0.80
C ARG A 81 7.56 10.46 -0.52
N GLU A 82 7.90 10.28 0.75
CA GLU A 82 9.17 9.65 1.14
C GLU A 82 9.22 8.17 0.70
N LEU A 83 8.11 7.45 0.80
CA LEU A 83 8.04 6.07 0.36
C LEU A 83 8.24 5.93 -1.15
N ILE A 84 7.66 6.83 -1.95
CA ILE A 84 7.86 6.85 -3.41
C ILE A 84 9.32 7.18 -3.74
N LYS A 85 9.93 8.12 -3.03
CA LYS A 85 11.35 8.44 -3.18
C LYS A 85 12.22 7.21 -2.91
N THR A 86 11.90 6.45 -1.88
CA THR A 86 12.62 5.20 -1.58
C THR A 86 12.53 4.22 -2.75
N LEU A 87 11.36 4.08 -3.37
CA LEU A 87 11.21 3.22 -4.56
C LEU A 87 12.07 3.72 -5.72
N ASP A 88 12.09 5.03 -5.98
CA ASP A 88 12.94 5.60 -7.03
C ASP A 88 14.41 5.33 -6.78
N ASP A 89 14.87 5.48 -5.54
CA ASP A 89 16.25 5.20 -5.15
C ASP A 89 16.59 3.71 -5.32
N VAL A 90 15.67 2.82 -4.99
CA VAL A 90 15.81 1.37 -5.16
C VAL A 90 15.98 1.01 -6.63
N VAL A 91 15.15 1.58 -7.51
CA VAL A 91 15.24 1.34 -8.96
C VAL A 91 16.58 1.84 -9.50
N ALA A 92 16.99 3.06 -9.10
CA ALA A 92 18.27 3.62 -9.54
C ALA A 92 19.44 2.75 -9.09
N HIS A 93 19.45 2.30 -7.85
CA HIS A 93 20.49 1.41 -7.31
C HIS A 93 20.56 0.09 -8.07
N LEU A 94 19.42 -0.51 -8.38
CA LEU A 94 19.34 -1.75 -9.16
C LEU A 94 19.94 -1.55 -10.55
N MET A 95 19.57 -0.46 -11.24
CA MET A 95 20.02 -0.19 -12.61
C MET A 95 21.50 0.14 -12.69
N GLU A 96 22.09 0.68 -11.64
CA GLU A 96 23.51 1.05 -11.56
C GLU A 96 24.40 -0.08 -11.04
N SER A 97 23.82 -1.16 -10.49
CA SER A 97 24.56 -2.25 -9.88
C SER A 97 25.32 -3.08 -10.93
N GLU A 98 26.53 -3.52 -10.54
CA GLU A 98 27.33 -4.44 -11.35
C GLU A 98 26.66 -5.82 -11.42
N ASP A 99 26.85 -6.53 -12.54
CA ASP A 99 26.26 -7.86 -12.74
C ASP A 99 26.68 -8.87 -11.67
N GLU A 100 27.92 -8.77 -11.19
CA GLU A 100 28.49 -9.69 -10.18
C GLU A 100 27.76 -9.63 -8.83
N VAL A 101 27.17 -8.48 -8.49
CA VAL A 101 26.46 -8.28 -7.23
C VAL A 101 24.94 -8.23 -7.39
N LEU A 102 24.45 -8.42 -8.61
CA LEU A 102 23.03 -8.24 -8.93
C LEU A 102 22.12 -9.15 -8.10
N ALA A 103 22.47 -10.42 -7.92
CA ALA A 103 21.68 -11.36 -7.11
C ALA A 103 21.59 -10.90 -5.64
N GLN A 104 22.68 -10.36 -5.10
CA GLN A 104 22.68 -9.79 -3.75
C GLN A 104 21.81 -8.55 -3.67
N VAL A 105 21.89 -7.66 -4.66
CA VAL A 105 21.07 -6.45 -4.74
C VAL A 105 19.59 -6.81 -4.79
N HIS A 106 19.21 -7.84 -5.56
CA HIS A 106 17.83 -8.30 -5.61
C HIS A 106 17.33 -8.78 -4.25
N ARG A 107 18.14 -9.55 -3.51
CA ARG A 107 17.77 -10.02 -2.18
C ARG A 107 17.62 -8.88 -1.17
N GLU A 108 18.55 -7.94 -1.19
CA GLU A 108 18.51 -6.74 -0.33
C GLU A 108 17.29 -5.88 -0.67
N THR A 109 16.98 -5.72 -1.95
CA THR A 109 15.80 -5.01 -2.41
C THR A 109 14.52 -5.68 -1.92
N ALA A 110 14.41 -7.00 -2.03
CA ALA A 110 13.25 -7.73 -1.54
C ALA A 110 13.04 -7.53 -0.03
N ALA A 111 14.11 -7.60 0.76
CA ALA A 111 14.04 -7.37 2.21
C ALA A 111 13.62 -5.94 2.54
N LEU A 112 14.15 -4.95 1.83
CA LEU A 112 13.79 -3.54 2.01
C LEU A 112 12.32 -3.30 1.68
N LEU A 113 11.83 -3.85 0.58
CA LEU A 113 10.43 -3.70 0.17
C LEU A 113 9.47 -4.35 1.16
N HIS A 114 9.85 -5.49 1.71
CA HIS A 114 9.08 -6.15 2.77
C HIS A 114 8.87 -5.20 3.95
N ASP A 115 9.96 -4.67 4.50
CA ASP A 115 9.93 -3.77 5.66
C ASP A 115 9.25 -2.44 5.32
N TRP A 116 9.48 -1.92 4.12
CA TRP A 116 8.89 -0.70 3.60
C TRP A 116 7.35 -0.77 3.61
N LEU A 117 6.77 -1.84 3.05
CA LEU A 117 5.32 -1.99 2.99
C LEU A 117 4.71 -2.32 4.35
N ILE A 118 5.24 -3.32 5.04
CA ILE A 118 4.71 -3.76 6.33
C ILE A 118 4.84 -2.67 7.38
N GLY A 119 5.97 -1.98 7.41
CA GLY A 119 6.17 -0.85 8.32
C GLY A 119 5.14 0.24 8.12
N HIS A 120 4.88 0.63 6.87
CA HIS A 120 3.90 1.66 6.56
C HIS A 120 2.48 1.23 6.94
N ILE A 121 2.05 0.02 6.55
CA ILE A 121 0.72 -0.48 6.88
C ILE A 121 0.52 -0.55 8.39
N LEU A 122 1.43 -1.18 9.11
CA LEU A 122 1.27 -1.43 10.56
C LEU A 122 1.45 -0.16 11.41
N HIS A 123 2.31 0.79 11.00
CA HIS A 123 2.59 1.97 11.80
C HIS A 123 1.78 3.20 11.40
N SER A 124 1.36 3.29 10.14
CA SER A 124 0.70 4.48 9.63
C SER A 124 -0.74 4.24 9.19
N ASP A 125 -0.97 3.27 8.30
CA ASP A 125 -2.29 3.05 7.72
C ASP A 125 -3.30 2.55 8.75
N LEU A 126 -2.89 1.68 9.67
CA LEU A 126 -3.79 1.15 10.70
C LEU A 126 -4.38 2.22 11.61
N LYS A 127 -3.73 3.37 11.74
CA LYS A 127 -4.28 4.50 12.51
C LYS A 127 -5.56 5.06 11.90
N MET A 128 -5.79 4.83 10.61
CA MET A 128 -7.01 5.27 9.92
C MET A 128 -8.23 4.43 10.27
N ARG A 129 -8.04 3.20 10.72
CA ARG A 129 -9.09 2.18 10.88
C ARG A 129 -10.29 2.70 11.66
N ARG A 130 -10.07 3.31 12.81
CA ARG A 130 -11.15 3.81 13.66
C ARG A 130 -11.95 4.93 12.96
N TYR A 131 -11.30 5.77 12.16
CA TYR A 131 -11.98 6.84 11.42
C TYR A 131 -12.83 6.27 10.28
N VAL A 132 -12.32 5.24 9.61
CA VAL A 132 -13.06 4.53 8.56
C VAL A 132 -14.30 3.84 9.18
N GLU A 133 -14.15 3.18 10.32
CA GLU A 133 -15.25 2.54 11.04
C GLU A 133 -16.32 3.55 11.44
N LEU A 134 -15.93 4.73 11.95
CA LEU A 134 -16.86 5.81 12.30
C LEU A 134 -17.64 6.31 11.08
N MET A 135 -16.96 6.48 9.94
CA MET A 135 -17.61 6.89 8.69
C MET A 135 -18.64 5.84 8.25
N GLN A 136 -18.30 4.56 8.28
CA GLN A 136 -19.20 3.46 7.93
C GLN A 136 -20.43 3.43 8.83
N THR A 137 -20.26 3.61 10.14
CA THR A 137 -21.34 3.69 11.10
C THR A 137 -22.28 4.85 10.79
N HIS A 138 -21.75 6.04 10.51
CA HIS A 138 -22.55 7.20 10.13
C HIS A 138 -23.30 6.99 8.81
N ALA A 139 -22.67 6.37 7.83
CA ALA A 139 -23.32 6.05 6.56
C ALA A 139 -24.48 5.09 6.75
N ASP A 140 -24.32 4.06 7.58
CA ASP A 140 -25.37 3.10 7.90
C ASP A 140 -26.56 3.77 8.63
N GLN A 141 -26.28 4.64 9.60
CA GLN A 141 -27.31 5.41 10.31
C GLN A 141 -28.05 6.34 9.36
N PHE A 142 -27.35 7.03 8.47
CA PHE A 142 -27.95 7.93 7.47
C PHE A 142 -28.81 7.14 6.47
N GLY A 143 -28.35 5.98 6.04
CA GLY A 143 -29.13 5.09 5.17
C GLY A 143 -30.43 4.64 5.82
N ALA A 144 -30.39 4.24 7.09
CA ALA A 144 -31.57 3.84 7.86
C ALA A 144 -32.59 4.98 8.01
N LEU A 145 -32.12 6.21 8.29
CA LEU A 145 -32.97 7.40 8.36
C LEU A 145 -33.64 7.72 7.03
N LYS A 146 -32.89 7.58 5.94
CA LYS A 146 -33.40 7.82 4.60
C LYS A 146 -34.51 6.84 4.21
N ASP A 147 -34.36 5.57 4.60
CA ASP A 147 -35.37 4.54 4.38
C ASP A 147 -36.64 4.84 5.16
N LEU A 148 -36.50 5.32 6.40
CA LEU A 148 -37.64 5.74 7.24
C LEU A 148 -38.39 6.92 6.63
N GLU A 149 -37.71 7.89 6.04
CA GLU A 149 -38.33 9.05 5.37
C GLU A 149 -39.14 8.62 4.15
N VAL A 150 -38.67 7.61 3.42
CA VAL A 150 -39.38 7.06 2.26
C VAL A 150 -40.69 6.38 2.69
N ASP A 151 -40.68 5.69 3.85
CA ASP A 151 -41.85 5.00 4.38
C ASP A 151 -42.95 5.96 4.88
N ILE A 152 -42.60 7.19 5.22
CA ILE A 152 -43.52 8.23 5.69
C ILE A 152 -44.27 8.92 4.54
N VAL A 153 -43.72 8.89 3.34
CA VAL A 153 -44.28 9.48 2.13
C VAL A 153 -45.14 8.48 1.38
#